data_65a77b1a80bb8b4a2b3c178f0354a589
#
_entry.id   65a77b1a80bb8b4a2b3c178f0354a589
#
_cell.length_a   1.000
_cell.length_b   1.000
_cell.length_c   1.000
_cell.angle_alpha   90.00
_cell.angle_beta   90.00
_cell.angle_gamma   90.00
#
_symmetry.space_group_name_H-M   'P 1'
#
loop_
_entity.id
_entity.type
_entity.pdbx_description
1 polymer ?
#
loop_
_entity_poly.entity_id
_entity_poly.type
_entity_poly.pdbx_seq_one_letter_code
_entity_poly.pdbx_strand_id
1 'polypeptide(L)'
;HIFVDGDDIAQYSSKKLTTYRAEDVGFIFQFYNILPTLTVLENVSIVNDIVKKPKNAKRILKEVGLEKHYNKFPNQLSGGEQQRVSIARAIAKNPKLLLCDEPTGALDSKTGVEVLKLLKKQCDANNGENTVIIVTHNALIAEIADRVIRLKNGKVDSIKENKKPKNIDEVEW
;
A
#
# COMPACT_ATOMS: atom_id res chain seq x y z
N HIS A 1 -17.79 -16.03 1.20
CA HIS A 1 -16.94 -16.14 0.01
C HIS A 1 -16.15 -14.87 -0.19
N ILE A 2 -14.91 -14.99 -0.63
CA ILE A 2 -14.03 -13.86 -1.03
C ILE A 2 -13.38 -14.28 -2.36
N PHE A 3 -13.78 -13.63 -3.44
CA PHE A 3 -13.24 -13.94 -4.76
C PHE A 3 -12.12 -12.98 -5.15
N VAL A 4 -10.97 -13.53 -5.56
CA VAL A 4 -9.83 -12.79 -6.11
C VAL A 4 -9.39 -13.51 -7.39
N ASP A 5 -9.37 -12.82 -8.51
CA ASP A 5 -9.06 -13.37 -9.84
C ASP A 5 -9.88 -14.64 -10.18
N GLY A 6 -11.13 -14.71 -9.74
CA GLY A 6 -12.02 -15.86 -9.92
C GLY A 6 -11.89 -16.99 -8.89
N ASP A 7 -10.86 -16.99 -8.06
CA ASP A 7 -10.67 -17.98 -6.99
C ASP A 7 -11.35 -17.56 -5.68
N ASP A 8 -12.11 -18.45 -5.05
CA ASP A 8 -12.67 -18.25 -3.70
C ASP A 8 -11.59 -18.52 -2.65
N ILE A 9 -10.90 -17.48 -2.21
CA ILE A 9 -9.82 -17.59 -1.23
C ILE A 9 -10.31 -17.99 0.17
N ALA A 10 -11.62 -17.87 0.47
CA ALA A 10 -12.18 -18.36 1.73
C ALA A 10 -12.12 -19.88 1.85
N GLN A 11 -11.99 -20.61 0.74
CA GLN A 11 -11.86 -22.06 0.69
C GLN A 11 -10.38 -22.52 0.74
N TYR A 12 -9.43 -21.61 0.79
CA TYR A 12 -8.01 -21.96 0.80
C TYR A 12 -7.62 -22.60 2.16
N SER A 13 -6.79 -23.66 2.11
CA SER A 13 -6.14 -24.18 3.30
C SER A 13 -5.23 -23.13 3.96
N SER A 14 -4.93 -23.27 5.25
CA SER A 14 -4.03 -22.37 5.97
C SER A 14 -2.67 -22.21 5.26
N LYS A 15 -2.13 -23.29 4.69
CA LYS A 15 -0.87 -23.27 3.94
C LYS A 15 -1.01 -22.43 2.65
N LYS A 16 -2.11 -22.62 1.90
CA LYS A 16 -2.38 -21.86 0.66
C LYS A 16 -2.61 -20.38 0.97
N LEU A 17 -3.33 -20.05 2.06
CA LEU A 17 -3.52 -18.66 2.52
C LEU A 17 -2.19 -18.00 2.93
N THR A 18 -1.29 -18.75 3.57
CA THR A 18 0.03 -18.22 3.92
C THR A 18 0.83 -17.87 2.68
N THR A 19 0.86 -18.75 1.68
CA THR A 19 1.52 -18.48 0.40
C THR A 19 0.86 -17.30 -0.33
N TYR A 20 -0.47 -17.26 -0.41
CA TYR A 20 -1.21 -16.17 -1.02
C TYR A 20 -0.87 -14.81 -0.36
N ARG A 21 -0.91 -14.73 0.97
CA ARG A 21 -0.53 -13.51 1.70
C ARG A 21 0.94 -13.12 1.49
N ALA A 22 1.82 -14.11 1.39
CA ALA A 22 3.23 -13.86 1.16
C ALA A 22 3.49 -13.33 -0.26
N GLU A 23 2.87 -13.88 -1.28
CA GLU A 23 3.16 -13.58 -2.69
C GLU A 23 2.29 -12.45 -3.26
N ASP A 24 0.97 -12.49 -3.04
CA ASP A 24 -0.01 -11.67 -3.78
C ASP A 24 -0.53 -10.46 -2.99
N VAL A 25 -0.35 -10.41 -1.64
CA VAL A 25 -0.90 -9.34 -0.83
C VAL A 25 0.20 -8.47 -0.22
N GLY A 26 0.15 -7.17 -0.46
CA GLY A 26 0.95 -6.17 0.24
C GLY A 26 0.13 -5.53 1.37
N PHE A 27 0.79 -5.21 2.50
CA PHE A 27 0.17 -4.52 3.62
C PHE A 27 0.94 -3.24 3.93
N ILE A 28 0.20 -2.15 4.11
CA ILE A 28 0.69 -0.86 4.61
C ILE A 28 -0.11 -0.57 5.87
N PHE A 29 0.59 -0.43 7.00
CA PHE A 29 0.00 -0.20 8.31
C PHE A 29 0.15 1.26 8.73
N GLN A 30 -0.74 1.75 9.58
CA GLN A 30 -0.70 3.08 10.17
C GLN A 30 0.61 3.34 10.95
N PHE A 31 1.13 2.34 11.65
CA PHE A 31 2.35 2.42 12.46
C PHE A 31 3.57 1.81 11.74
N TYR A 32 3.77 2.12 10.49
CA TYR A 32 4.90 1.79 9.61
C TYR A 32 5.35 0.32 9.61
N ASN A 33 5.40 -0.35 10.75
CA ASN A 33 5.76 -1.77 10.95
C ASN A 33 7.10 -2.16 10.29
N ILE A 34 8.08 -1.24 10.30
CA ILE A 34 9.43 -1.48 9.77
C ILE A 34 10.34 -2.06 10.86
N LEU A 35 11.35 -2.80 10.45
CA LEU A 35 12.28 -3.49 11.36
C LEU A 35 13.37 -2.49 11.81
N PRO A 36 13.46 -2.14 13.12
CA PRO A 36 14.36 -1.09 13.60
C PRO A 36 15.83 -1.47 13.52
N THR A 37 16.13 -2.75 13.46
CA THR A 37 17.50 -3.31 13.39
C THR A 37 18.03 -3.42 11.96
N LEU A 38 17.21 -3.17 10.96
CA LEU A 38 17.58 -3.20 9.55
C LEU A 38 17.64 -1.79 8.97
N THR A 39 18.58 -1.57 8.06
CA THR A 39 18.63 -0.34 7.26
C THR A 39 17.40 -0.20 6.36
N VAL A 40 17.22 0.99 5.78
CA VAL A 40 16.16 1.27 4.79
C VAL A 40 16.20 0.26 3.63
N LEU A 41 17.39 0.02 3.08
CA LEU A 41 17.53 -0.92 1.97
C LEU A 41 17.20 -2.36 2.39
N GLU A 42 17.68 -2.80 3.53
CA GLU A 42 17.42 -4.15 4.06
C GLU A 42 15.93 -4.35 4.36
N ASN A 43 15.26 -3.34 4.96
CA ASN A 43 13.81 -3.38 5.20
C ASN A 43 12.99 -3.63 3.93
N VAL A 44 13.44 -3.10 2.80
CA VAL A 44 12.75 -3.32 1.51
C VAL A 44 13.24 -4.59 0.82
N SER A 45 14.52 -4.91 0.92
CA SER A 45 15.12 -6.10 0.26
C SER A 45 14.71 -7.43 0.88
N ILE A 46 14.25 -7.44 2.15
CA ILE A 46 13.82 -8.66 2.85
C ILE A 46 12.72 -9.43 2.09
N VAL A 47 11.94 -8.74 1.24
CA VAL A 47 10.92 -9.38 0.41
C VAL A 47 11.50 -10.31 -0.64
N ASN A 48 12.79 -10.18 -0.99
CA ASN A 48 13.45 -11.04 -1.96
C ASN A 48 13.49 -12.51 -1.52
N ASP A 49 13.51 -12.74 -0.19
CA ASP A 49 13.54 -14.08 0.40
C ASP A 49 12.13 -14.68 0.56
N ILE A 50 11.09 -13.87 0.31
CA ILE A 50 9.69 -14.24 0.58
C ILE A 50 8.93 -14.48 -0.73
N VAL A 51 9.18 -13.67 -1.78
CA VAL A 51 8.40 -13.71 -3.01
C VAL A 51 9.24 -14.13 -4.22
N LYS A 52 8.59 -14.79 -5.18
CA LYS A 52 9.26 -15.33 -6.37
C LYS A 52 9.72 -14.26 -7.37
N LYS A 53 9.00 -13.14 -7.47
CA LYS A 53 9.24 -12.09 -8.47
C LYS A 53 9.22 -10.70 -7.81
N PRO A 54 10.14 -10.40 -6.87
CA PRO A 54 10.20 -9.10 -6.24
C PRO A 54 10.66 -8.02 -7.23
N LYS A 55 10.18 -6.81 -7.02
CA LYS A 55 10.73 -5.61 -7.70
C LYS A 55 12.07 -5.23 -7.06
N ASN A 56 12.95 -4.63 -7.84
CA ASN A 56 14.25 -4.18 -7.33
C ASN A 56 14.09 -3.12 -6.22
N ALA A 57 14.59 -3.41 -5.02
CA ALA A 57 14.44 -2.56 -3.83
C ALA A 57 15.02 -1.16 -4.02
N LYS A 58 16.21 -1.01 -4.63
CA LYS A 58 16.82 0.31 -4.89
C LYS A 58 15.99 1.14 -5.85
N ARG A 59 15.40 0.51 -6.88
CA ARG A 59 14.50 1.19 -7.82
C ARG A 59 13.26 1.70 -7.10
N ILE A 60 12.61 0.86 -6.28
CA ILE A 60 11.42 1.27 -5.53
C ILE A 60 11.75 2.36 -4.52
N LEU A 61 12.87 2.25 -3.79
CA LEU A 61 13.31 3.30 -2.86
C LEU A 61 13.57 4.63 -3.57
N LYS A 62 14.08 4.62 -4.79
CA LYS A 62 14.21 5.84 -5.60
C LYS A 62 12.83 6.39 -5.99
N GLU A 63 11.88 5.53 -6.38
CA GLU A 63 10.51 5.93 -6.74
C GLU A 63 9.76 6.60 -5.57
N VAL A 64 10.07 6.20 -4.32
CA VAL A 64 9.50 6.83 -3.11
C VAL A 64 10.38 7.97 -2.53
N GLY A 65 11.41 8.42 -3.25
CA GLY A 65 12.27 9.55 -2.86
C GLY A 65 13.24 9.24 -1.71
N LEU A 66 13.66 7.98 -1.55
CA LEU A 66 14.57 7.54 -0.48
C LEU A 66 15.94 7.06 -0.97
N GLU A 67 16.36 7.44 -2.18
CA GLU A 67 17.64 7.01 -2.76
C GLU A 67 18.86 7.45 -1.96
N LYS A 68 18.76 8.51 -1.17
CA LYS A 68 19.85 9.01 -0.30
C LYS A 68 19.85 8.38 1.09
N HIS A 69 18.92 7.45 1.38
CA HIS A 69 18.67 6.92 2.72
C HIS A 69 18.96 5.42 2.86
N TYR A 70 19.51 4.76 1.85
CA TYR A 70 19.69 3.30 1.82
C TYR A 70 20.33 2.71 3.08
N ASN A 71 21.34 3.37 3.63
CA ASN A 71 22.12 2.90 4.77
C ASN A 71 21.65 3.47 6.12
N LYS A 72 20.60 4.30 6.13
CA LYS A 72 20.01 4.81 7.37
C LYS A 72 19.17 3.74 8.05
N PHE A 73 19.12 3.81 9.37
CA PHE A 73 18.20 3.02 10.19
C PHE A 73 16.88 3.79 10.43
N PRO A 74 15.77 3.11 10.77
CA PRO A 74 14.49 3.74 11.02
C PRO A 74 14.50 4.92 12.00
N ASN A 75 15.30 4.84 13.06
CA ASN A 75 15.45 5.91 14.06
C ASN A 75 16.12 7.19 13.53
N GLN A 76 16.69 7.15 12.35
CA GLN A 76 17.33 8.28 11.66
C GLN A 76 16.39 8.93 10.63
N LEU A 77 15.14 8.50 10.57
CA LEU A 77 14.13 8.91 9.59
C LEU A 77 12.98 9.67 10.28
N SER A 78 12.43 10.65 9.58
CA SER A 78 11.14 11.25 9.93
C SER A 78 10.01 10.23 9.81
N GLY A 79 8.87 10.49 10.44
CA GLY A 79 7.68 9.61 10.33
C GLY A 79 7.24 9.40 8.87
N GLY A 80 7.24 10.46 8.06
CA GLY A 80 6.91 10.36 6.64
C GLY A 80 7.91 9.53 5.83
N GLU A 81 9.21 9.60 6.16
CA GLU A 81 10.23 8.73 5.55
C GLU A 81 10.04 7.27 5.95
N GLN A 82 9.72 7.00 7.23
CA GLN A 82 9.41 5.65 7.71
C GLN A 82 8.18 5.07 7.00
N GLN A 83 7.12 5.87 6.81
CA GLN A 83 5.94 5.46 6.05
C GLN A 83 6.31 5.12 4.60
N ARG A 84 7.14 5.92 3.94
CA ARG A 84 7.61 5.61 2.58
C ARG A 84 8.47 4.35 2.52
N VAL A 85 9.25 3.99 3.56
CA VAL A 85 9.93 2.69 3.64
C VAL A 85 8.93 1.55 3.72
N SER A 86 7.89 1.67 4.56
CA SER A 86 6.81 0.67 4.68
C SER A 86 6.10 0.46 3.35
N ILE A 87 5.76 1.54 2.66
CA ILE A 87 5.15 1.51 1.32
C ILE A 87 6.09 0.85 0.30
N ALA A 88 7.37 1.25 0.30
CA ALA A 88 8.37 0.68 -0.59
C ALA A 88 8.49 -0.85 -0.42
N ARG A 89 8.50 -1.32 0.83
CA ARG A 89 8.52 -2.76 1.14
C ARG A 89 7.27 -3.48 0.62
N ALA A 90 6.09 -2.90 0.82
CA ALA A 90 4.84 -3.48 0.33
C ALA A 90 4.82 -3.56 -1.21
N ILE A 91 5.24 -2.50 -1.90
CA ILE A 91 5.31 -2.41 -3.37
C ILE A 91 6.38 -3.35 -3.95
N ALA A 92 7.52 -3.51 -3.24
CA ALA A 92 8.61 -4.37 -3.68
C ALA A 92 8.20 -5.85 -3.79
N LYS A 93 7.18 -6.28 -3.05
CA LYS A 93 6.55 -7.60 -3.21
C LYS A 93 5.91 -7.81 -4.59
N ASN A 94 5.66 -6.74 -5.34
CA ASN A 94 4.87 -6.78 -6.59
C ASN A 94 3.46 -7.38 -6.41
N PRO A 95 2.68 -6.93 -5.40
CA PRO A 95 1.42 -7.55 -5.04
C PRO A 95 0.32 -7.23 -6.06
N LYS A 96 -0.65 -8.15 -6.20
CA LYS A 96 -1.90 -7.91 -6.93
C LYS A 96 -2.91 -7.12 -6.08
N LEU A 97 -2.90 -7.36 -4.78
CA LEU A 97 -3.76 -6.69 -3.80
C LEU A 97 -2.92 -5.93 -2.77
N LEU A 98 -3.13 -4.63 -2.66
CA LEU A 98 -2.49 -3.78 -1.66
C LEU A 98 -3.54 -3.30 -0.65
N LEU A 99 -3.36 -3.68 0.61
CA LEU A 99 -4.23 -3.30 1.72
C LEU A 99 -3.56 -2.20 2.54
N CYS A 100 -4.20 -1.05 2.66
CA CYS A 100 -3.67 0.13 3.34
C CYS A 100 -4.58 0.52 4.49
N ASP A 101 -4.04 0.55 5.70
CA ASP A 101 -4.72 1.02 6.90
C ASP A 101 -4.17 2.39 7.27
N GLU A 102 -5.00 3.44 7.09
CA GLU A 102 -4.68 4.86 7.33
C GLU A 102 -3.30 5.28 6.77
N PRO A 103 -3.02 5.07 5.47
CA PRO A 103 -1.67 5.24 4.92
C PRO A 103 -1.13 6.68 4.98
N THR A 104 -2.01 7.67 5.22
CA THR A 104 -1.68 9.10 5.32
C THR A 104 -1.94 9.70 6.68
N GLY A 105 -2.48 8.94 7.63
CA GLY A 105 -3.00 9.45 8.90
C GLY A 105 -1.97 10.13 9.82
N ALA A 106 -0.69 9.81 9.68
CA ALA A 106 0.41 10.40 10.45
C ALA A 106 1.30 11.35 9.63
N LEU A 107 0.84 11.78 8.44
CA LEU A 107 1.63 12.58 7.50
C LEU A 107 1.08 14.00 7.37
N ASP A 108 1.96 14.95 7.08
CA ASP A 108 1.54 16.26 6.60
C ASP A 108 0.90 16.14 5.21
N SER A 109 0.08 17.13 4.83
CA SER A 109 -0.71 17.10 3.59
C SER A 109 0.15 16.85 2.35
N LYS A 110 1.32 17.50 2.25
CA LYS A 110 2.20 17.35 1.09
C LYS A 110 2.73 15.91 0.95
N THR A 111 3.23 15.34 2.05
CA THR A 111 3.71 13.95 2.08
C THR A 111 2.55 12.97 1.86
N GLY A 112 1.36 13.26 2.39
CA GLY A 112 0.15 12.47 2.17
C GLY A 112 -0.22 12.38 0.69
N VAL A 113 -0.21 13.51 -0.03
CA VAL A 113 -0.45 13.56 -1.48
C VAL A 113 0.57 12.70 -2.25
N GLU A 114 1.86 12.82 -1.92
CA GLU A 114 2.91 11.99 -2.55
C GLU A 114 2.66 10.49 -2.35
N VAL A 115 2.25 10.09 -1.14
CA VAL A 115 1.89 8.69 -0.83
C VAL A 115 0.69 8.24 -1.66
N LEU A 116 -0.37 9.05 -1.75
CA LEU A 116 -1.56 8.68 -2.54
C LEU A 116 -1.24 8.55 -4.03
N LYS A 117 -0.37 9.40 -4.58
CA LYS A 117 0.13 9.26 -5.95
C LYS A 117 0.88 7.95 -6.17
N LEU A 118 1.71 7.52 -5.20
CA LEU A 118 2.39 6.22 -5.26
C LEU A 118 1.39 5.06 -5.25
N LEU A 119 0.34 5.14 -4.40
CA LEU A 119 -0.70 4.12 -4.33
C LEU A 119 -1.52 4.07 -5.62
N LYS A 120 -1.90 5.23 -6.18
CA LYS A 120 -2.61 5.30 -7.48
C LYS A 120 -1.78 4.69 -8.60
N LYS A 121 -0.47 4.98 -8.65
CA LYS A 121 0.45 4.36 -9.61
C LYS A 121 0.48 2.83 -9.51
N GLN A 122 0.23 2.26 -8.31
CA GLN A 122 0.12 0.81 -8.16
C GLN A 122 -1.19 0.25 -8.75
N CYS A 123 -2.31 0.98 -8.67
CA CYS A 123 -3.56 0.61 -9.37
C CYS A 123 -3.34 0.55 -10.89
N ASP A 124 -2.62 1.54 -11.44
CA ASP A 124 -2.41 1.68 -12.88
C ASP A 124 -1.32 0.70 -13.41
N ALA A 125 -0.57 0.06 -12.51
CA ALA A 125 0.42 -0.94 -12.87
C ALA A 125 -0.25 -2.22 -13.41
N ASN A 126 0.52 -3.02 -14.17
CA ASN A 126 0.05 -4.28 -14.76
C ASN A 126 -1.27 -4.11 -15.56
N ASN A 127 -1.37 -3.06 -16.36
CA ASN A 127 -2.57 -2.74 -17.16
C ASN A 127 -3.85 -2.52 -16.32
N GLY A 128 -3.72 -2.05 -15.07
CA GLY A 128 -4.85 -1.81 -14.17
C GLY A 128 -5.40 -3.07 -13.48
N GLU A 129 -4.68 -4.18 -13.51
CA GLU A 129 -5.09 -5.43 -12.86
C GLU A 129 -4.86 -5.43 -11.34
N ASN A 130 -4.07 -4.47 -10.82
CA ASN A 130 -3.83 -4.38 -9.39
C ASN A 130 -4.98 -3.67 -8.65
N THR A 131 -5.30 -4.16 -7.46
CA THR A 131 -6.29 -3.54 -6.58
C THR A 131 -5.62 -2.93 -5.36
N VAL A 132 -5.95 -1.68 -5.05
CA VAL A 132 -5.56 -1.00 -3.80
C VAL A 132 -6.81 -0.72 -2.98
N ILE A 133 -6.84 -1.24 -1.76
CA ILE A 133 -7.91 -0.98 -0.79
C ILE A 133 -7.36 -0.11 0.31
N ILE A 134 -7.98 1.06 0.53
CA ILE A 134 -7.59 2.00 1.58
C ILE A 134 -8.71 2.04 2.62
N VAL A 135 -8.40 1.70 3.86
CA VAL A 135 -9.26 1.96 5.03
C VAL A 135 -8.83 3.31 5.60
N THR A 136 -9.78 4.23 5.68
CA THR A 136 -9.51 5.58 6.18
C THR A 136 -10.76 6.28 6.69
N HIS A 137 -10.59 7.21 7.60
CA HIS A 137 -11.62 8.16 8.03
C HIS A 137 -11.53 9.50 7.27
N ASN A 138 -10.51 9.70 6.42
CA ASN A 138 -10.37 10.92 5.62
C ASN A 138 -11.32 10.89 4.41
N ALA A 139 -12.36 11.72 4.45
CA ALA A 139 -13.38 11.80 3.40
C ALA A 139 -12.83 12.27 2.04
N LEU A 140 -11.72 13.02 2.02
CA LEU A 140 -11.11 13.53 0.78
C LEU A 140 -10.56 12.38 -0.09
N ILE A 141 -10.09 11.30 0.51
CA ILE A 141 -9.65 10.10 -0.23
C ILE A 141 -10.80 9.46 -1.01
N ALA A 142 -12.04 9.60 -0.55
CA ALA A 142 -13.20 9.11 -1.28
C ALA A 142 -13.41 9.79 -2.65
N GLU A 143 -12.91 11.01 -2.84
CA GLU A 143 -13.06 11.74 -4.10
C GLU A 143 -12.15 11.21 -5.22
N ILE A 144 -11.01 10.60 -4.86
CA ILE A 144 -10.02 10.04 -5.80
C ILE A 144 -10.20 8.52 -6.02
N ALA A 145 -11.04 7.87 -5.23
CA ALA A 145 -11.27 6.42 -5.32
C ALA A 145 -12.25 6.08 -6.44
N ASP A 146 -12.02 4.97 -7.14
CA ASP A 146 -12.94 4.44 -8.16
C ASP A 146 -14.24 3.93 -7.52
N ARG A 147 -14.14 3.34 -6.31
CA ARG A 147 -15.27 2.82 -5.54
C ARG A 147 -15.11 3.17 -4.06
N VAL A 148 -16.19 3.62 -3.44
CA VAL A 148 -16.27 3.96 -2.02
C VAL A 148 -17.27 3.05 -1.33
N ILE A 149 -16.82 2.31 -0.32
CA ILE A 149 -17.65 1.47 0.53
C ILE A 149 -17.71 2.09 1.91
N ARG A 150 -18.89 2.50 2.35
CA ARG A 150 -19.11 3.04 3.69
C ARG A 150 -19.54 1.93 4.63
N LEU A 151 -18.89 1.87 5.78
CA LEU A 151 -19.23 0.95 6.85
C LEU A 151 -19.85 1.70 8.02
N LYS A 152 -20.92 1.15 8.58
CA LYS A 152 -21.56 1.66 9.79
C LYS A 152 -21.98 0.50 10.68
N ASN A 153 -21.57 0.53 11.96
CA ASN A 153 -21.92 -0.51 12.93
C ASN A 153 -21.58 -1.94 12.43
N GLY A 154 -20.41 -2.12 11.78
CA GLY A 154 -19.96 -3.41 11.27
C GLY A 154 -20.70 -3.93 10.02
N LYS A 155 -21.52 -3.10 9.40
CA LYS A 155 -22.27 -3.46 8.18
C LYS A 155 -21.96 -2.47 7.06
N VAL A 156 -22.11 -2.93 5.81
CA VAL A 156 -22.06 -2.05 4.63
C VAL A 156 -23.29 -1.14 4.67
N ASP A 157 -23.06 0.17 4.79
CA ASP A 157 -24.10 1.20 4.76
C ASP A 157 -24.39 1.63 3.33
N SER A 158 -23.37 1.86 2.54
CA SER A 158 -23.53 2.25 1.13
C SER A 158 -22.31 1.87 0.29
N ILE A 159 -22.53 1.69 -1.00
CA ILE A 159 -21.49 1.50 -2.02
C ILE A 159 -21.72 2.54 -3.11
N LYS A 160 -20.70 3.32 -3.42
CA LYS A 160 -20.73 4.33 -4.48
C LYS A 160 -19.59 4.08 -5.47
N GLU A 161 -19.90 4.00 -6.75
CA GLU A 161 -18.92 4.01 -7.84
C GLU A 161 -18.70 5.44 -8.33
N ASN A 162 -17.44 5.88 -8.41
CA ASN A 162 -17.09 7.15 -9.01
C ASN A 162 -16.74 6.93 -10.48
N LYS A 163 -17.63 7.34 -11.36
CA LYS A 163 -17.41 7.21 -12.82
C LYS A 163 -16.26 8.12 -13.31
N LYS A 164 -15.92 9.16 -12.58
CA LYS A 164 -14.84 10.10 -12.86
C LYS A 164 -14.20 10.50 -11.52
N PRO A 165 -13.27 9.69 -10.97
CA PRO A 165 -12.50 10.08 -9.79
C PRO A 165 -11.73 11.38 -10.06
N LYS A 166 -11.65 12.25 -9.06
CA LYS A 166 -10.84 13.46 -9.16
C LYS A 166 -9.35 13.10 -9.27
N ASN A 167 -8.58 13.97 -9.93
CA ASN A 167 -7.14 13.89 -9.83
C ASN A 167 -6.70 14.24 -8.40
N ILE A 168 -5.67 13.55 -7.91
CA ILE A 168 -5.14 13.78 -6.55
C ILE A 168 -4.70 15.24 -6.37
N ASP A 169 -4.17 15.88 -7.42
CA ASP A 169 -3.74 17.29 -7.41
C ASP A 169 -4.90 18.29 -7.37
N GLU A 170 -6.14 17.86 -7.63
CA GLU A 170 -7.36 18.70 -7.62
C GLU A 170 -8.09 18.68 -6.28
N VAL A 171 -7.61 17.88 -5.32
CA VAL A 171 -8.21 17.76 -3.99
C VAL A 171 -7.48 18.70 -3.03
N GLU A 172 -8.23 19.53 -2.32
CA GLU A 172 -7.71 20.39 -1.25
C GLU A 172 -7.48 19.57 0.02
N TRP A 173 -6.21 19.25 0.31
CA TRP A 173 -5.77 18.39 1.42
C TRP A 173 -5.53 19.14 2.72
#